data_4481521e715dcc013dc988be9aa0d9c3
#
_entry.id   4481521e715dcc013dc988be9aa0d9c3
#
_cell.length_a   1.000
_cell.length_b   1.000
_cell.length_c   1.000
_cell.angle_alpha   90.00
_cell.angle_beta   90.00
_cell.angle_gamma   90.00
#
_symmetry.space_group_name_H-M   'P 1'
#
loop_
_entity.id
_entity.type
_entity.pdbx_description
1 polymer ?
#
loop_
_entity_poly.entity_id
_entity_poly.type
_entity_poly.pdbx_seq_one_letter_code
_entity_poly.pdbx_strand_id
1 'polypeptide(L)' 'MKLLITLERDESGMIVAECPSLPGCVSQGTTEVAAIENVREAIQGCLAARKANNLPLAVEVREVEVEVA' A
#
# COMPACT_ATOMS: atom_id res chain seq x y z
N MET A 1 -13.23 -2.53 -6.04
CA MET A 1 -12.74 -1.85 -4.82
C MET A 1 -11.59 -0.93 -5.19
N LYS A 2 -11.63 0.30 -4.73
CA LYS A 2 -10.56 1.27 -4.96
C LYS A 2 -9.80 1.53 -3.67
N LEU A 3 -8.48 1.44 -3.72
CA LEU A 3 -7.62 1.69 -2.59
C LEU A 3 -6.56 2.71 -2.99
N LEU A 4 -6.20 3.59 -2.05
CA LEU A 4 -5.11 4.52 -2.24
C LEU A 4 -3.79 3.84 -1.93
N ILE A 5 -2.77 4.18 -2.69
CA ILE A 5 -1.40 3.73 -2.43
C ILE A 5 -0.48 4.95 -2.32
N THR A 6 0.61 4.78 -1.61
CA THR A 6 1.68 5.77 -1.56
C THR A 6 2.84 5.25 -2.40
N LEU A 7 3.56 6.18 -3.02
CA LEU A 7 4.78 5.89 -3.78
C LEU A 7 5.90 6.73 -3.21
N GLU A 8 7.02 6.10 -2.94
CA GLU A 8 8.20 6.78 -2.41
C GLU A 8 9.46 6.17 -3.02
N ARG A 9 10.40 7.02 -3.42
CA ARG A 9 11.69 6.55 -3.92
C ARG A 9 12.64 6.36 -2.75
N ASP A 10 13.24 5.19 -2.66
CA ASP A 10 14.23 4.92 -1.60
C ASP A 10 15.64 5.36 -2.01
N GLU A 11 16.61 5.16 -1.12
CA GLU A 11 18.00 5.58 -1.33
C GLU A 11 18.65 4.90 -2.54
N SER A 12 18.23 3.68 -2.87
CA SER A 12 18.77 2.94 -4.01
C SER A 12 18.12 3.31 -5.34
N GLY A 13 17.10 4.17 -5.31
CA GLY A 13 16.35 4.57 -6.49
C GLY A 13 15.16 3.66 -6.79
N MET A 14 14.89 2.66 -5.97
CA MET A 14 13.71 1.84 -6.08
C MET A 14 12.48 2.63 -5.67
N ILE A 15 11.36 2.35 -6.30
CA ILE A 15 10.09 2.95 -5.93
C ILE A 15 9.35 1.96 -5.04
N VAL A 16 9.05 2.40 -3.82
CA VAL A 16 8.32 1.61 -2.84
C VAL A 16 6.85 2.03 -2.87
N ALA A 17 5.98 1.06 -3.03
CA ALA A 17 4.53 1.27 -3.02
C ALA A 17 3.94 0.63 -1.77
N GLU A 18 3.08 1.36 -1.10
CA GLU A 18 2.43 0.89 0.12
C GLU A 18 0.93 1.20 0.05
N CYS A 19 0.13 0.29 0.60
CA CYS A 19 -1.31 0.51 0.75
C CYS A 19 -1.61 0.80 2.23
N PRO A 20 -1.83 2.08 2.61
CA PRO A 20 -2.03 2.44 4.02
C PRO A 20 -3.23 1.77 4.68
N SER A 21 -4.27 1.46 3.93
CA SER A 21 -5.46 0.79 4.48
C SER A 21 -5.28 -0.71 4.69
N LEU A 22 -4.14 -1.28 4.27
CA LEU A 22 -3.81 -2.69 4.48
C LEU A 22 -2.46 -2.78 5.18
N PRO A 23 -2.42 -2.90 6.51
CA PRO A 23 -1.16 -2.94 7.25
C PRO A 23 -0.22 -4.03 6.74
N GLY A 24 1.03 -3.66 6.49
CA GLY A 24 2.05 -4.58 6.00
C GLY A 24 2.01 -4.83 4.49
N CYS A 25 1.10 -4.20 3.76
CA CYS A 25 0.99 -4.38 2.31
C CYS A 25 1.92 -3.40 1.59
N VAL A 26 3.14 -3.85 1.32
CA VAL A 26 4.21 -3.07 0.71
C VAL A 26 4.82 -3.86 -0.43
N SER A 27 5.19 -3.19 -1.50
CA SER A 27 5.94 -3.77 -2.59
C SER A 27 6.87 -2.72 -3.20
N GLN A 28 7.64 -3.10 -4.20
CA GLN A 28 8.58 -2.18 -4.83
C GLN A 28 8.79 -2.53 -6.30
N GLY A 29 9.34 -1.58 -7.03
CA GLY A 29 9.70 -1.76 -8.43
C GLY A 29 10.73 -0.74 -8.86
N THR A 30 11.36 -0.98 -10.01
CA THR A 30 12.35 -0.05 -10.57
C THR A 30 11.71 1.17 -11.23
N THR A 31 10.42 1.06 -11.57
CA THR A 31 9.61 2.14 -12.15
C THR A 31 8.29 2.24 -11.40
N GLU A 32 7.57 3.35 -11.57
CA GLU A 32 6.24 3.49 -10.98
C GLU A 32 5.28 2.42 -11.48
N VAL A 33 5.31 2.13 -12.77
CA VAL A 33 4.44 1.10 -13.36
C VAL A 33 4.70 -0.25 -12.70
N ALA A 34 5.97 -0.63 -12.57
CA ALA A 34 6.35 -1.90 -11.95
C ALA A 34 5.94 -1.94 -10.46
N ALA A 35 6.17 -0.84 -9.73
CA ALA A 35 5.79 -0.76 -8.32
C ALA A 35 4.27 -0.89 -8.14
N ILE A 36 3.49 -0.22 -9.00
CA ILE A 36 2.03 -0.27 -8.95
C ILE A 36 1.52 -1.67 -9.26
N GLU A 37 2.06 -2.32 -10.28
CA GLU A 37 1.68 -3.70 -10.61
C GLU A 37 2.02 -4.66 -9.47
N ASN A 38 3.19 -4.51 -8.89
CA ASN A 38 3.64 -5.36 -7.79
C ASN A 38 2.80 -5.15 -6.52
N VAL A 39 2.46 -3.90 -6.17
CA VAL A 39 1.62 -3.64 -4.99
C VAL A 39 0.18 -4.11 -5.24
N ARG A 40 -0.30 -4.04 -6.47
CA ARG A 40 -1.63 -4.57 -6.82
C ARG A 40 -1.70 -6.06 -6.51
N GLU A 41 -0.69 -6.82 -6.90
CA GLU A 41 -0.61 -8.24 -6.59
C GLU A 41 -0.51 -8.50 -5.08
N ALA A 42 0.30 -7.69 -4.39
CA ALA A 42 0.41 -7.77 -2.93
C ALA A 42 -0.93 -7.47 -2.25
N ILE A 43 -1.68 -6.49 -2.74
CA ILE A 43 -3.01 -6.15 -2.22
C ILE A 43 -3.96 -7.33 -2.37
N GLN A 44 -3.96 -8.00 -3.52
CA GLN A 44 -4.81 -9.17 -3.73
C GLN A 44 -4.52 -10.26 -2.71
N GLY A 45 -3.25 -10.53 -2.44
CA GLY A 45 -2.82 -11.48 -1.41
C GLY A 45 -3.22 -11.06 -0.01
N CYS A 46 -3.05 -9.79 0.33
CA CYS A 46 -3.43 -9.26 1.63
C CYS A 46 -4.95 -9.34 1.86
N LEU A 47 -5.74 -8.99 0.85
CA LEU A 47 -7.20 -9.08 0.93
C LEU A 47 -7.66 -10.52 1.13
N ALA A 48 -7.07 -11.45 0.38
CA ALA A 48 -7.39 -12.87 0.51
C ALA A 48 -7.07 -13.41 1.90
N ALA A 49 -5.91 -13.04 2.45
CA ALA A 49 -5.50 -13.45 3.78
C ALA A 49 -6.43 -12.88 4.87
N ARG A 50 -6.80 -11.60 4.75
CA ARG A 50 -7.71 -10.97 5.72
C ARG A 50 -9.09 -11.62 5.67
N LYS A 51 -9.61 -11.90 4.49
CA LYS A 51 -10.87 -12.59 4.31
C LYS A 51 -10.83 -13.99 4.94
N ALA A 52 -9.76 -14.74 4.69
CA ALA A 52 -9.59 -16.07 5.24
C ALA A 52 -9.54 -16.09 6.77
N ASN A 53 -9.05 -15.01 7.37
CA ASN A 53 -8.93 -14.87 8.83
C ASN A 53 -10.10 -14.10 9.46
N ASN A 54 -11.16 -13.84 8.70
CA ASN A 54 -12.34 -13.10 9.16
C ASN A 54 -12.02 -11.69 9.68
N LEU A 55 -11.00 -11.07 9.10
CA LEU A 55 -10.63 -9.68 9.43
C LEU A 55 -11.34 -8.71 8.48
N PRO A 56 -11.55 -7.46 8.89
CA PRO A 56 -12.04 -6.43 7.97
C PRO A 56 -11.12 -6.34 6.74
N LEU A 57 -11.69 -6.10 5.57
CA LEU A 57 -10.91 -6.04 4.32
C LEU A 57 -9.89 -4.91 4.32
N ALA A 58 -10.17 -3.83 5.03
CA ALA A 58 -9.22 -2.72 5.14
C ALA A 58 -9.40 -2.01 6.48
N VAL A 59 -8.35 -1.33 6.94
CA VAL A 59 -8.45 -0.45 8.10
C VAL A 59 -8.86 0.95 7.62
N GLU A 60 -9.40 1.75 8.52
CA GLU A 60 -9.79 3.11 8.21
C GLU A 60 -8.56 4.00 8.11
N VAL A 61 -8.56 4.88 7.11
CA VAL A 61 -7.52 5.88 6.91
C VAL A 61 -8.17 7.25 7.03
N ARG A 62 -7.52 8.16 7.74
CA ARG A 62 -8.03 9.51 7.98
C ARG A 62 -6.95 10.53 7.69
N GLU A 63 -7.40 11.69 7.22
CA GLU A 63 -6.53 12.85 7.07
C GLU A 63 -6.54 13.63 8.37
N VAL A 64 -5.36 14.12 8.77
CA VAL A 64 -5.21 14.95 9.95
C VAL A 64 -4.47 16.20 9.54
N GLU A 65 -5.00 17.35 9.93
CA GLU A 65 -4.35 18.61 9.66
C GLU A 65 -3.32 18.90 10.74
N VAL A 66 -2.08 19.21 10.30
CA VAL A 66 -0.99 19.56 11.21
C VAL A 66 -0.33 20.85 10.75
N GLU A 67 0.19 21.61 11.72
CA GLU A 67 0.97 22.80 11.40
C GLU A 67 2.42 22.39 11.17
N VAL A 68 3.00 22.93 10.10
CA VAL A 68 4.41 22.70 9.79
C VAL A 68 5.19 23.91 10.32
N ALA A 69 6.10 23.63 11.24
CA ALA A 69 6.93 24.68 11.87
C ALA A 69 8.06 25.15 10.94
#